data_191fe3141047d687b3dc52aad4923822
#
_entry.id   191fe3141047d687b3dc52aad4923822
#
_cell.length_a   1.000
_cell.length_b   1.000
_cell.length_c   1.000
_cell.angle_alpha   90.00
_cell.angle_beta   90.00
_cell.angle_gamma   90.00
#
_symmetry.space_group_name_H-M   'P 1'
#
loop_
_entity.id
_entity.type
_entity.pdbx_description
1 polymer ?
#
loop_
_entity_poly.entity_id
_entity_poly.type
_entity_poly.pdbx_seq_one_letter_code
_entity_poly.pdbx_strand_id
1 'polypeptide(L)'
;MFDFTKVVTITGTVKEFQWTNPHVVVWVNVEGKDPKNPDVWMLEMTSPGNLTRGGWTRKALNPGDKVVVELNPLRNGNLGGALIKVTLSA
;
A
#
# COMPACT_ATOMS: atom_id res chain seq x y z
N MET A 1 9.96 11.87 -7.17
CA MET A 1 9.47 11.24 -5.93
C MET A 1 9.36 9.73 -6.04
N PHE A 2 8.56 9.20 -6.97
CA PHE A 2 8.50 7.77 -7.21
C PHE A 2 9.39 7.36 -8.38
N ASP A 3 9.95 6.16 -8.29
CA ASP A 3 10.73 5.60 -9.40
C ASP A 3 9.83 4.67 -10.21
N PHE A 4 9.24 5.23 -11.27
CA PHE A 4 8.33 4.49 -12.14
C PHE A 4 9.03 3.48 -13.06
N THR A 5 10.37 3.43 -13.04
CA THR A 5 11.13 2.43 -13.78
C THR A 5 11.31 1.13 -13.02
N LYS A 6 10.95 1.12 -11.73
CA LYS A 6 11.11 -0.03 -10.85
C LYS A 6 9.76 -0.50 -10.33
N VAL A 7 9.62 -1.81 -10.19
CA VAL A 7 8.48 -2.44 -9.54
C VAL A 7 8.99 -3.30 -8.40
N VAL A 8 8.46 -3.04 -7.21
CA VAL A 8 8.78 -3.79 -6.01
C VAL A 8 7.52 -4.53 -5.57
N THR A 9 7.69 -5.78 -5.15
CA THR A 9 6.59 -6.57 -4.61
C THR A 9 6.83 -6.80 -3.13
N ILE A 10 5.83 -6.47 -2.32
CA ILE A 10 5.86 -6.74 -0.87
C ILE A 10 4.68 -7.62 -0.48
N THR A 11 4.88 -8.42 0.56
CA THR A 11 3.84 -9.26 1.15
C THR A 11 3.72 -8.87 2.62
N GLY A 12 2.53 -8.58 3.05
CA GLY A 12 2.33 -8.13 4.43
C GLY A 12 0.87 -8.12 4.85
N THR A 13 0.62 -7.35 5.88
CA THR A 13 -0.69 -7.24 6.51
C THR A 13 -1.11 -5.77 6.54
N VAL A 14 -2.32 -5.48 6.12
CA VAL A 14 -2.85 -4.11 6.17
C VAL A 14 -2.89 -3.64 7.61
N LYS A 15 -2.22 -2.52 7.87
CA LYS A 15 -2.25 -1.85 9.17
C LYS A 15 -3.40 -0.85 9.22
N GLU A 16 -3.54 -0.05 8.15
CA GLU A 16 -4.56 0.98 8.07
C GLU A 16 -4.84 1.29 6.60
N PHE A 17 -6.09 1.57 6.29
CA PHE A 17 -6.52 2.02 4.97
C PHE A 17 -7.19 3.37 5.13
N GLN A 18 -6.47 4.44 4.78
CA GLN A 18 -6.95 5.82 4.91
C GLN A 18 -7.66 6.26 3.64
N TRP A 19 -8.97 6.38 3.71
CA TRP A 19 -9.80 6.83 2.60
C TRP A 19 -9.98 8.33 2.68
N THR A 20 -8.95 9.07 2.24
CA THR A 20 -8.85 10.53 2.40
C THR A 20 -8.50 11.23 1.10
N ASN A 21 -8.89 12.49 0.98
CA ASN A 21 -8.45 13.38 -0.08
C ASN A 21 -7.18 14.12 0.35
N PRO A 22 -6.29 14.47 -0.58
CA PRO A 22 -6.37 14.24 -2.03
C PRO A 22 -5.97 12.82 -2.44
N HIS A 23 -5.34 12.06 -1.55
CA HIS A 23 -4.84 10.72 -1.83
C HIS A 23 -5.31 9.72 -0.80
N VAL A 24 -5.75 8.56 -1.29
CA VAL A 24 -5.96 7.40 -0.42
C VAL A 24 -4.60 6.77 -0.13
N VAL A 25 -4.40 6.34 1.11
CA VAL A 25 -3.14 5.73 1.56
C VAL A 25 -3.45 4.40 2.24
N VAL A 26 -2.68 3.38 1.90
CA VAL A 26 -2.69 2.12 2.63
C VAL A 26 -1.34 1.92 3.32
N TRP A 27 -1.40 1.61 4.61
CA TRP A 27 -0.24 1.29 5.43
C TRP A 27 -0.17 -0.22 5.58
N VAL A 28 0.98 -0.80 5.25
CA VAL A 28 1.18 -2.25 5.26
C VAL A 28 2.34 -2.60 6.16
N ASN A 29 2.10 -3.52 7.11
CA ASN A 29 3.15 -4.09 7.93
C ASN A 29 3.78 -5.25 7.18
N VAL A 30 5.10 -5.18 7.02
CA VAL A 30 5.89 -6.22 6.35
C VAL A 30 6.89 -6.77 7.36
N GLU A 31 7.03 -8.09 7.45
CA GLU A 31 8.05 -8.69 8.31
C GLU A 31 9.42 -8.19 7.91
N GLY A 32 10.10 -7.56 8.85
CA GLY A 32 11.44 -7.05 8.67
C GLY A 32 12.44 -7.92 9.42
N LYS A 33 13.59 -7.31 9.73
CA LYS A 33 14.67 -7.99 10.46
C LYS A 33 14.32 -8.23 11.93
N ASP A 34 13.46 -7.40 12.50
CA ASP A 34 13.02 -7.54 13.87
C ASP A 34 11.58 -8.06 13.90
N PRO A 35 11.36 -9.31 14.39
CA PRO A 35 10.02 -9.87 14.42
C PRO A 35 9.03 -9.10 15.29
N LYS A 36 9.53 -8.31 16.24
CA LYS A 36 8.68 -7.53 17.14
C LYS A 36 8.27 -6.18 16.56
N ASN A 37 9.02 -5.70 15.57
CA ASN A 37 8.81 -4.40 14.95
C ASN A 37 8.78 -4.56 13.44
N PRO A 38 7.61 -4.81 12.85
CA PRO A 38 7.51 -4.93 11.40
C PRO A 38 7.84 -3.61 10.73
N ASP A 39 8.34 -3.68 9.50
CA ASP A 39 8.52 -2.50 8.67
C ASP A 39 7.14 -2.02 8.23
N VAL A 40 6.93 -0.71 8.31
CA VAL A 40 5.67 -0.11 7.88
C VAL A 40 5.87 0.58 6.54
N TRP A 41 5.14 0.12 5.54
CA TRP A 41 5.18 0.68 4.20
C TRP A 41 3.98 1.59 3.98
N MET A 42 4.25 2.80 3.47
CA MET A 42 3.20 3.75 3.11
C MET A 42 3.00 3.75 1.60
N LEU A 43 1.82 3.35 1.16
CA LEU A 43 1.51 3.22 -0.26
C LEU A 43 0.45 4.23 -0.66
N GLU A 44 0.83 5.14 -1.56
CA GLU A 44 -0.09 6.16 -2.05
C GLU A 44 -0.89 5.65 -3.23
N MET A 45 -2.15 6.03 -3.23
CA MET A 45 -3.10 5.76 -4.30
C MET A 45 -3.66 7.09 -4.80
N THR A 46 -4.49 7.04 -5.83
CA THR A 46 -5.18 8.22 -6.33
C THR A 46 -6.30 8.66 -5.38
N SER A 47 -7.10 9.62 -5.77
CA SER A 47 -8.18 10.17 -4.94
C SER A 47 -9.31 9.16 -4.72
N PRO A 48 -10.10 9.34 -3.63
CA PRO A 48 -11.27 8.51 -3.41
C PRO A 48 -12.23 8.51 -4.60
N GLY A 49 -12.43 9.65 -5.25
CA GLY A 49 -13.31 9.75 -6.41
C GLY A 49 -12.84 8.90 -7.58
N ASN A 50 -11.54 8.95 -7.88
CA ASN A 50 -10.98 8.13 -8.96
C ASN A 50 -11.07 6.64 -8.64
N LEU A 51 -10.78 6.26 -7.39
CA LEU A 51 -10.85 4.87 -6.97
C LEU A 51 -12.28 4.34 -7.02
N THR A 52 -13.24 5.14 -6.59
CA THR A 52 -14.66 4.76 -6.63
C THR A 52 -15.11 4.45 -8.06
N ARG A 53 -14.67 5.26 -9.04
CA ARG A 53 -14.96 4.98 -10.45
C ARG A 53 -14.36 3.65 -10.92
N GLY A 54 -13.23 3.25 -10.33
CA GLY A 54 -12.58 1.98 -10.61
C GLY A 54 -13.12 0.79 -9.83
N GLY A 55 -14.17 0.99 -9.04
CA GLY A 55 -14.80 -0.08 -8.25
C GLY A 55 -14.30 -0.21 -6.82
N TRP A 56 -13.40 0.66 -6.39
CA TRP A 56 -12.91 0.65 -5.01
C TRP A 56 -13.92 1.27 -4.05
N THR A 57 -13.93 0.78 -2.82
CA THR A 57 -14.69 1.38 -1.72
C THR A 57 -13.78 1.50 -0.49
N ARG A 58 -14.21 2.31 0.48
CA ARG A 58 -13.45 2.43 1.73
C ARG A 58 -13.35 1.12 2.52
N LYS A 59 -14.15 0.14 2.17
CA LYS A 59 -14.15 -1.18 2.82
C LYS A 59 -13.38 -2.23 2.03
N ALA A 60 -12.76 -1.85 0.92
CA ALA A 60 -12.04 -2.79 0.06
C ALA A 60 -10.87 -3.47 0.77
N LEU A 61 -10.19 -2.72 1.64
CA LEU A 61 -9.10 -3.25 2.47
C LEU A 61 -9.41 -2.96 3.94
N ASN A 62 -9.14 -3.93 4.80
CA ASN A 62 -9.39 -3.82 6.23
C ASN A 62 -8.13 -4.17 7.02
N PRO A 63 -7.90 -3.53 8.18
CA PRO A 63 -6.79 -3.91 9.05
C PRO A 63 -6.79 -5.41 9.32
N GLY A 64 -5.63 -6.03 9.19
CA GLY A 64 -5.48 -7.48 9.36
C GLY A 64 -5.55 -8.27 8.07
N ASP A 65 -5.99 -7.69 6.96
CA ASP A 65 -6.01 -8.38 5.67
C ASP A 65 -4.58 -8.67 5.23
N LYS A 66 -4.34 -9.89 4.78
CA LYS A 66 -3.05 -10.27 4.18
C LYS A 66 -3.07 -9.91 2.71
N VAL A 67 -2.02 -9.22 2.28
CA VAL A 67 -1.95 -8.67 0.92
C VAL A 67 -0.59 -8.90 0.28
N VAL A 68 -0.61 -8.99 -1.03
CA VAL A 68 0.59 -8.89 -1.87
C VAL A 68 0.43 -7.60 -2.68
N VAL A 69 1.41 -6.72 -2.61
CA VAL A 69 1.33 -5.40 -3.23
C VAL A 69 2.49 -5.21 -4.19
N GLU A 70 2.17 -4.72 -5.39
CA GLU A 70 3.15 -4.25 -6.34
C GLU A 70 3.13 -2.72 -6.33
N LEU A 71 4.30 -2.12 -6.31
CA LEU A 71 4.43 -0.67 -6.17
C LEU A 71 5.63 -0.13 -6.94
N ASN A 72 5.58 1.14 -7.27
CA ASN A 72 6.75 1.89 -7.70
C ASN A 72 7.37 2.52 -6.45
N PRO A 73 8.64 2.21 -6.14
CA PRO A 73 9.24 2.66 -4.87
C PRO A 73 9.55 4.15 -4.86
N LEU A 74 9.68 4.69 -3.66
CA LEU A 74 10.19 6.03 -3.47
C LEU A 74 11.66 6.10 -3.87
N ARG A 75 12.07 7.19 -4.52
CA ARG A 75 13.45 7.38 -4.97
C ARG A 75 14.43 7.57 -3.83
N ASN A 76 13.95 8.06 -2.68
CA ASN A 76 14.80 8.35 -1.53
C ASN A 76 15.14 7.11 -0.68
N GLY A 77 14.64 5.93 -1.06
CA GLY A 77 14.91 4.70 -0.32
C GLY A 77 14.03 4.48 0.90
N ASN A 78 13.12 5.39 1.21
CA ASN A 78 12.16 5.17 2.30
C ASN A 78 11.17 4.06 1.93
N LEU A 79 10.60 3.44 2.96
CA LEU A 79 9.66 2.34 2.78
C LEU A 79 8.31 2.88 2.32
N GLY A 80 8.04 2.75 1.04
CA GLY A 80 6.80 3.25 0.46
C GLY A 80 6.88 3.42 -1.03
N GLY A 81 5.80 3.92 -1.60
CA GLY A 81 5.73 4.17 -3.02
C GLY A 81 4.31 4.38 -3.52
N ALA A 82 4.18 4.36 -4.84
CA ALA A 82 2.89 4.45 -5.51
C ALA A 82 2.35 3.04 -5.75
N LEU A 83 1.16 2.75 -5.26
CA LEU A 83 0.54 1.44 -5.40
C LEU A 83 0.16 1.19 -6.87
N ILE A 84 0.59 0.05 -7.40
CA ILE A 84 0.20 -0.41 -8.74
C ILE A 84 -0.96 -1.39 -8.64
N LYS A 85 -0.82 -2.40 -7.78
CA LYS A 85 -1.77 -3.49 -7.68
C LYS A 85 -1.71 -4.09 -6.27
N VAL A 86 -2.87 -4.44 -5.74
CA VAL A 86 -2.96 -5.18 -4.48
C VAL A 86 -3.81 -6.42 -4.70
N THR A 87 -3.34 -7.54 -4.15
CA THR A 87 -4.04 -8.82 -4.20
C THR A 87 -4.26 -9.28 -2.77
N LEU A 88 -5.50 -9.59 -2.44
CA LEU A 88 -5.80 -10.20 -1.15
C LEU A 88 -5.33 -11.65 -1.16
N SER A 89 -4.57 -12.00 -0.12
CA SER A 89 -4.09 -13.36 0.06
C SER A 89 -5.12 -14.13 0.88
N ALA A 90 -5.64 -15.18 0.30
CA ALA A 90 -6.63 -16.00 0.98
C ALA A 90 -6.02 -16.82 2.13
#